data_64b0adc428de049266808bb449061294
#
_entry.id   64b0adc428de049266808bb449061294
#
_cell.length_a   1.000
_cell.length_b   1.000
_cell.length_c   1.000
_cell.angle_alpha   90.00
_cell.angle_beta   90.00
_cell.angle_gamma   90.00
#
_symmetry.space_group_name_H-M   'P 1'
#
loop_
_entity.id
_entity.type
_entity.pdbx_description
1 polymer ?
#
loop_
_entity_poly.entity_id
_entity_poly.type
_entity_poly.pdbx_seq_one_letter_code
_entity_poly.pdbx_strand_id
1 'polypeptide(L)'
;MPVALDFVEARVLGCLIEKEATTPDAYPLSLNALVNACNQKNNRAPVTDLGEREVEGALDRLRGKRLVTAFSGANARAIKYKHRFGERFPVEPLAQAMLAELMLRGPQTTAGLRGNGERMAAVPDLAGCEALLAHLAERAEPLVRKLPRQAGQKEARWVQLLTGEPSAEEITGAAGVEGAREPLKVAVAMTLPPEAEARLAALEAEVAALKTELVRLRQALGEAS
;
A
#
# COMPACT_ATOMS: atom_id res chain seq x y z
N MET A 1 -13.87 -3.15 16.52
CA MET A 1 -13.92 -2.09 15.52
C MET A 1 -13.31 -2.62 14.22
N PRO A 2 -13.96 -2.44 13.07
CA PRO A 2 -13.38 -2.83 11.79
C PRO A 2 -12.02 -2.14 11.62
N VAL A 3 -11.04 -2.87 11.12
CA VAL A 3 -9.71 -2.32 10.85
C VAL A 3 -9.80 -1.56 9.53
N ALA A 4 -9.73 -0.23 9.57
CA ALA A 4 -9.61 0.59 8.38
C ALA A 4 -8.13 0.86 8.10
N LEU A 5 -7.65 0.46 6.92
CA LEU A 5 -6.31 0.75 6.43
C LEU A 5 -6.38 1.94 5.46
N ASP A 6 -5.34 2.75 5.42
CA ASP A 6 -5.14 3.63 4.28
C ASP A 6 -4.46 2.86 3.12
N PHE A 7 -4.33 3.54 1.97
CA PHE A 7 -3.72 2.93 0.78
C PHE A 7 -2.29 2.47 1.01
N VAL A 8 -1.47 3.26 1.72
CA VAL A 8 -0.06 2.94 1.98
C VAL A 8 0.04 1.77 2.96
N GLU A 9 -0.79 1.75 3.98
CA GLU A 9 -0.88 0.62 4.92
C GLU A 9 -1.26 -0.68 4.20
N ALA A 10 -2.27 -0.65 3.33
CA ALA A 10 -2.68 -1.80 2.53
C ALA A 10 -1.55 -2.27 1.60
N ARG A 11 -0.85 -1.35 0.93
CA ARG A 11 0.29 -1.65 0.08
C ARG A 11 1.42 -2.33 0.87
N VAL A 12 1.80 -1.78 2.02
CA VAL A 12 2.84 -2.32 2.90
C VAL A 12 2.46 -3.70 3.42
N LEU A 13 1.23 -3.86 3.89
CA LEU A 13 0.74 -5.14 4.41
C LEU A 13 0.68 -6.21 3.31
N GLY A 14 0.15 -5.87 2.13
CA GLY A 14 0.11 -6.75 0.97
C GLY A 14 1.51 -7.19 0.53
N CYS A 15 2.50 -6.27 0.54
CA CYS A 15 3.89 -6.60 0.25
C CYS A 15 4.48 -7.58 1.27
N LEU A 16 4.21 -7.40 2.57
CA LEU A 16 4.70 -8.31 3.59
C LEU A 16 4.12 -9.72 3.43
N ILE A 17 2.82 -9.85 3.16
CA ILE A 17 2.18 -11.14 2.91
C ILE A 17 2.74 -11.79 1.63
N GLU A 18 2.85 -11.03 0.55
CA GLU A 18 3.43 -11.50 -0.71
C GLU A 18 4.85 -12.03 -0.51
N LYS A 19 5.72 -11.27 0.17
CA LYS A 19 7.14 -11.62 0.32
C LYS A 19 7.37 -12.77 1.27
N GLU A 20 6.53 -12.97 2.28
CA GLU A 20 6.58 -14.18 3.10
C GLU A 20 6.34 -15.43 2.26
N ALA A 21 5.38 -15.37 1.32
CA ALA A 21 5.04 -16.52 0.46
C ALA A 21 6.04 -16.72 -0.70
N THR A 22 6.51 -15.64 -1.32
CA THR A 22 7.31 -15.73 -2.57
C THR A 22 8.81 -15.71 -2.37
N THR A 23 9.30 -15.13 -1.28
CA THR A 23 10.73 -15.02 -0.95
C THR A 23 10.99 -15.25 0.53
N PRO A 24 10.65 -16.44 1.07
CA PRO A 24 10.74 -16.73 2.50
C PRO A 24 12.16 -16.58 3.06
N ASP A 25 13.19 -16.89 2.26
CA ASP A 25 14.59 -16.76 2.69
C ASP A 25 15.02 -15.29 2.93
N ALA A 26 14.36 -14.35 2.25
CA ALA A 26 14.60 -12.92 2.43
C ALA A 26 13.66 -12.28 3.48
N TYR A 27 12.68 -13.03 3.96
CA TYR A 27 11.70 -12.58 4.94
C TYR A 27 12.17 -12.93 6.37
N PRO A 28 11.96 -12.08 7.36
CA PRO A 28 11.27 -10.77 7.37
C PRO A 28 12.07 -9.65 6.71
N LEU A 29 11.36 -8.59 6.24
CA LEU A 29 11.93 -7.53 5.43
C LEU A 29 12.51 -6.38 6.27
N SER A 30 13.63 -5.81 5.84
CA SER A 30 14.09 -4.50 6.31
C SER A 30 13.24 -3.37 5.69
N LEU A 31 13.32 -2.15 6.24
CA LEU A 31 12.62 -0.98 5.69
C LEU A 31 12.96 -0.77 4.21
N ASN A 32 14.24 -0.76 3.85
CA ASN A 32 14.67 -0.59 2.46
C ASN A 32 14.10 -1.68 1.52
N ALA A 33 14.15 -2.96 1.94
CA ALA A 33 13.56 -4.05 1.15
C ALA A 33 12.05 -3.87 0.97
N LEU A 34 11.37 -3.35 1.98
CA LEU A 34 9.92 -3.10 1.93
C LEU A 34 9.57 -1.91 1.03
N VAL A 35 10.34 -0.82 1.08
CA VAL A 35 10.20 0.31 0.14
C VAL A 35 10.34 -0.18 -1.30
N ASN A 36 11.38 -0.96 -1.58
CA ASN A 36 11.57 -1.56 -2.90
C ASN A 36 10.41 -2.49 -3.30
N ALA A 37 9.87 -3.27 -2.36
CA ALA A 37 8.72 -4.14 -2.61
C ALA A 37 7.45 -3.34 -2.92
N CYS A 38 7.21 -2.22 -2.23
CA CYS A 38 6.06 -1.34 -2.48
C CYS A 38 6.09 -0.72 -3.88
N ASN A 39 7.28 -0.32 -4.35
CA ASN A 39 7.50 0.42 -5.58
C ASN A 39 7.82 -0.48 -6.80
N GLN A 40 7.64 -1.80 -6.68
CA GLN A 40 7.84 -2.69 -7.83
C GLN A 40 6.96 -2.27 -9.01
N LYS A 41 7.53 -2.32 -10.23
CA LYS A 41 6.80 -1.99 -11.46
C LYS A 41 5.81 -3.08 -11.86
N ASN A 42 6.07 -4.32 -11.43
CA ASN A 42 5.23 -5.48 -11.71
C ASN A 42 4.39 -5.84 -10.48
N ASN A 43 3.21 -6.40 -10.70
CA ASN A 43 2.30 -6.85 -9.65
C ASN A 43 1.84 -5.75 -8.68
N ARG A 44 1.80 -4.51 -9.14
CA ARG A 44 1.31 -3.33 -8.42
C ARG A 44 0.41 -2.51 -9.33
N ALA A 45 -0.75 -2.16 -8.82
CA ALA A 45 -1.64 -1.20 -9.46
C ALA A 45 -2.32 -0.33 -8.37
N PRO A 46 -2.07 0.97 -8.40
CA PRO A 46 -1.10 1.67 -9.24
C PRO A 46 0.36 1.37 -8.87
N VAL A 47 1.29 1.61 -9.78
CA VAL A 47 2.71 1.70 -9.46
C VAL A 47 2.93 2.95 -8.61
N THR A 48 3.74 2.83 -7.57
CA THR A 48 4.00 3.93 -6.61
C THR A 48 5.49 4.27 -6.55
N ASP A 49 5.79 5.43 -6.01
CA ASP A 49 7.14 5.88 -5.68
C ASP A 49 7.15 6.37 -4.21
N LEU A 50 6.88 5.42 -3.29
CA LEU A 50 6.82 5.70 -1.87
C LEU A 50 8.22 5.85 -1.29
N GLY A 51 8.45 6.90 -0.51
CA GLY A 51 9.68 7.11 0.22
C GLY A 51 9.75 6.31 1.53
N GLU A 52 10.95 6.23 2.11
CA GLU A 52 11.17 5.54 3.39
C GLU A 52 10.26 6.06 4.51
N ARG A 53 10.08 7.38 4.61
CA ARG A 53 9.24 8.02 5.64
C ARG A 53 7.77 7.61 5.54
N GLU A 54 7.25 7.48 4.33
CA GLU A 54 5.86 7.06 4.10
C GLU A 54 5.64 5.61 4.50
N VAL A 55 6.57 4.75 4.13
CA VAL A 55 6.53 3.32 4.48
C VAL A 55 6.74 3.11 5.98
N GLU A 56 7.65 3.84 6.61
CA GLU A 56 7.89 3.81 8.06
C GLU A 56 6.65 4.27 8.84
N GLY A 57 6.03 5.39 8.43
CA GLY A 57 4.78 5.86 9.02
C GLY A 57 3.65 4.86 8.89
N ALA A 58 3.52 4.17 7.75
CA ALA A 58 2.55 3.09 7.57
C ALA A 58 2.85 1.88 8.48
N LEU A 59 4.12 1.51 8.63
CA LEU A 59 4.53 0.44 9.54
C LEU A 59 4.16 0.76 11.00
N ASP A 60 4.35 1.99 11.45
CA ASP A 60 3.98 2.40 12.80
C ASP A 60 2.48 2.33 13.03
N ARG A 61 1.67 2.79 12.08
CA ARG A 61 0.21 2.66 12.14
C ARG A 61 -0.24 1.19 12.13
N LEU A 62 0.36 0.36 11.28
CA LEU A 62 0.08 -1.08 11.23
C LEU A 62 0.50 -1.80 12.52
N ARG A 63 1.56 -1.38 13.18
CA ARG A 63 1.95 -1.89 14.51
C ARG A 63 0.93 -1.50 15.56
N GLY A 64 0.45 -0.24 15.55
CA GLY A 64 -0.66 0.21 16.40
C GLY A 64 -1.93 -0.62 16.20
N LYS A 65 -2.21 -1.05 14.97
CA LYS A 65 -3.32 -1.95 14.62
C LYS A 65 -3.03 -3.44 14.87
N ARG A 66 -1.84 -3.79 15.38
CA ARG A 66 -1.37 -5.17 15.62
C ARG A 66 -1.32 -6.06 14.36
N LEU A 67 -1.14 -5.46 13.21
CA LEU A 67 -1.02 -6.15 11.93
C LEU A 67 0.42 -6.41 11.50
N VAL A 68 1.38 -5.71 12.11
CA VAL A 68 2.81 -5.84 11.86
C VAL A 68 3.55 -5.90 13.18
N THR A 69 4.62 -6.67 13.24
CA THR A 69 5.59 -6.65 14.33
C THR A 69 6.97 -6.31 13.78
N ALA A 70 7.72 -5.54 14.54
CA ALA A 70 9.12 -5.25 14.30
C ALA A 70 9.97 -6.06 15.27
N PHE A 71 11.09 -6.58 14.83
CA PHE A 71 12.07 -7.20 15.70
C PHE A 71 13.49 -6.90 15.24
N SER A 72 14.36 -6.82 16.24
CA SER A 72 15.79 -6.66 16.06
C SER A 72 16.46 -7.80 16.84
N GLY A 73 17.24 -8.60 16.16
CA GLY A 73 18.09 -9.59 16.86
C GLY A 73 19.26 -8.91 17.56
N ALA A 74 19.85 -9.56 18.57
CA ALA A 74 20.98 -9.02 19.34
C ALA A 74 22.17 -8.57 18.46
N ASN A 75 22.32 -9.14 17.25
CA ASN A 75 23.36 -8.82 16.27
C ASN A 75 22.78 -8.31 14.94
N ALA A 76 21.50 -7.88 14.91
CA ALA A 76 20.87 -7.45 13.67
C ALA A 76 21.33 -6.02 13.33
N ARG A 77 21.81 -5.85 12.07
CA ARG A 77 22.24 -4.54 11.54
C ARG A 77 21.06 -3.62 11.19
N ALA A 78 19.85 -4.15 11.14
CA ALA A 78 18.64 -3.39 10.80
C ALA A 78 17.40 -4.05 11.45
N ILE A 79 16.41 -3.21 11.77
CA ILE A 79 15.08 -3.66 12.18
C ILE A 79 14.42 -4.38 10.99
N LYS A 80 13.78 -5.51 11.29
CA LYS A 80 13.01 -6.29 10.33
C LYS A 80 11.53 -6.33 10.71
N TYR A 81 10.69 -6.42 9.70
CA TYR A 81 9.23 -6.35 9.83
C TYR A 81 8.59 -7.61 9.27
N LYS A 82 7.61 -8.14 10.00
CA LYS A 82 6.73 -9.21 9.52
C LYS A 82 5.28 -8.89 9.80
N HIS A 83 4.37 -9.40 8.96
CA HIS A 83 2.94 -9.26 9.21
C HIS A 83 2.45 -10.23 10.29
N ARG A 84 1.32 -9.87 10.87
CA ARG A 84 0.54 -10.67 11.82
C ARG A 84 -0.91 -10.81 11.32
N PHE A 85 -1.08 -10.84 10.01
CA PHE A 85 -2.39 -10.80 9.37
C PHE A 85 -3.29 -11.93 9.85
N GLY A 86 -2.80 -13.17 9.87
CA GLY A 86 -3.55 -14.35 10.29
C GLY A 86 -3.97 -14.34 11.76
N GLU A 87 -3.25 -13.60 12.63
CA GLU A 87 -3.64 -13.46 14.04
C GLU A 87 -4.84 -12.52 14.21
N ARG A 88 -4.95 -11.50 13.36
CA ARG A 88 -6.07 -10.54 13.38
C ARG A 88 -7.25 -11.02 12.53
N PHE A 89 -6.96 -11.66 11.42
CA PHE A 89 -7.93 -12.22 10.49
C PHE A 89 -7.62 -13.71 10.32
N PRO A 90 -8.25 -14.59 11.11
CA PRO A 90 -8.02 -16.02 11.00
C PRO A 90 -8.66 -16.55 9.70
N VAL A 91 -7.85 -16.56 8.64
CA VAL A 91 -8.18 -17.06 7.31
C VAL A 91 -7.03 -17.92 6.80
N GLU A 92 -7.36 -18.84 5.91
CA GLU A 92 -6.39 -19.77 5.32
C GLU A 92 -5.36 -19.08 4.44
N PRO A 93 -4.17 -19.67 4.18
CA PRO A 93 -3.11 -19.09 3.37
C PRO A 93 -3.58 -18.62 1.98
N LEU A 94 -4.45 -19.38 1.32
CA LEU A 94 -5.03 -19.01 0.04
C LEU A 94 -5.85 -17.72 0.13
N ALA A 95 -6.67 -17.57 1.17
CA ALA A 95 -7.45 -16.36 1.40
C ALA A 95 -6.54 -15.16 1.68
N GLN A 96 -5.45 -15.35 2.44
CA GLN A 96 -4.43 -14.31 2.64
C GLN A 96 -3.79 -13.89 1.33
N ALA A 97 -3.44 -14.84 0.47
CA ALA A 97 -2.87 -14.57 -0.85
C ALA A 97 -3.83 -13.75 -1.74
N MET A 98 -5.12 -14.12 -1.77
CA MET A 98 -6.13 -13.38 -2.54
C MET A 98 -6.36 -11.97 -2.00
N LEU A 99 -6.39 -11.80 -0.68
CA LEU A 99 -6.49 -10.49 -0.05
C LEU A 99 -5.25 -9.63 -0.34
N ALA A 100 -4.05 -10.23 -0.30
CA ALA A 100 -2.82 -9.54 -0.67
C ALA A 100 -2.85 -9.07 -2.14
N GLU A 101 -3.31 -9.90 -3.07
CA GLU A 101 -3.47 -9.52 -4.48
C GLU A 101 -4.43 -8.34 -4.64
N LEU A 102 -5.55 -8.34 -3.93
CA LEU A 102 -6.51 -7.22 -3.97
C LEU A 102 -5.92 -5.94 -3.36
N MET A 103 -5.10 -6.03 -2.30
CA MET A 103 -4.40 -4.89 -1.73
C MET A 103 -3.31 -4.34 -2.66
N LEU A 104 -2.64 -5.21 -3.42
CA LEU A 104 -1.52 -4.84 -4.29
C LEU A 104 -1.96 -4.32 -5.66
N ARG A 105 -3.06 -4.82 -6.20
CA ARG A 105 -3.49 -4.57 -7.60
C ARG A 105 -4.90 -4.00 -7.72
N GLY A 106 -5.60 -3.81 -6.61
CA GLY A 106 -6.98 -3.32 -6.62
C GLY A 106 -8.00 -4.36 -7.10
N PRO A 107 -9.19 -3.92 -7.57
CA PRO A 107 -10.29 -4.80 -7.95
C PRO A 107 -9.95 -5.72 -9.13
N GLN A 108 -10.18 -7.03 -8.98
CA GLN A 108 -9.86 -8.07 -9.98
C GLN A 108 -11.02 -9.05 -10.18
N THR A 109 -11.10 -9.66 -11.36
CA THR A 109 -12.00 -10.80 -11.62
C THR A 109 -11.51 -12.04 -10.87
N THR A 110 -12.38 -13.03 -10.66
CA THR A 110 -11.99 -14.30 -10.05
C THR A 110 -10.89 -15.00 -10.85
N ALA A 111 -10.97 -14.95 -12.18
CA ALA A 111 -9.93 -15.50 -13.05
C ALA A 111 -8.58 -14.76 -12.90
N GLY A 112 -8.63 -13.43 -12.79
CA GLY A 112 -7.44 -12.61 -12.52
C GLY A 112 -6.80 -12.93 -11.18
N LEU A 113 -7.60 -13.01 -10.11
CA LEU A 113 -7.12 -13.40 -8.77
C LEU A 113 -6.52 -14.80 -8.74
N ARG A 114 -7.17 -15.76 -9.45
CA ARG A 114 -6.64 -17.09 -9.58
C ARG A 114 -5.25 -17.10 -10.20
N GLY A 115 -5.09 -16.53 -11.39
CA GLY A 115 -3.81 -16.52 -12.08
C GLY A 115 -2.70 -15.74 -11.35
N ASN A 116 -3.06 -14.61 -10.73
CA ASN A 116 -2.08 -13.79 -10.00
C ASN A 116 -1.71 -14.40 -8.63
N GLY A 117 -2.63 -15.13 -7.99
CA GLY A 117 -2.43 -15.75 -6.67
C GLY A 117 -1.56 -17.01 -6.69
N GLU A 118 -1.43 -17.69 -7.84
CA GLU A 118 -0.68 -18.96 -7.98
C GLU A 118 0.78 -18.86 -7.51
N ARG A 119 1.36 -17.67 -7.55
CA ARG A 119 2.73 -17.42 -7.05
C ARG A 119 2.85 -17.41 -5.52
N MET A 120 1.74 -17.24 -4.80
CA MET A 120 1.73 -17.12 -3.33
C MET A 120 1.13 -18.34 -2.64
N ALA A 121 0.21 -19.05 -3.27
CA ALA A 121 -0.45 -20.21 -2.69
C ALA A 121 -0.89 -21.20 -3.78
N ALA A 122 -1.13 -22.47 -3.39
CA ALA A 122 -1.80 -23.41 -4.25
C ALA A 122 -3.25 -22.97 -4.47
N VAL A 123 -3.57 -22.61 -5.71
CA VAL A 123 -4.89 -22.05 -6.06
C VAL A 123 -5.75 -23.12 -6.71
N PRO A 124 -6.99 -23.36 -6.24
CA PRO A 124 -7.91 -24.33 -6.82
C PRO A 124 -8.42 -23.87 -8.19
N ASP A 125 -9.36 -24.59 -8.73
CA ASP A 125 -10.07 -24.19 -9.94
C ASP A 125 -10.88 -22.88 -9.72
N LEU A 126 -11.47 -22.38 -10.79
CA LEU A 126 -12.23 -21.11 -10.75
C LEU A 126 -13.42 -21.17 -9.78
N ALA A 127 -14.08 -22.32 -9.70
CA ALA A 127 -15.23 -22.51 -8.82
C ALA A 127 -14.82 -22.49 -7.34
N GLY A 128 -13.69 -23.11 -7.00
CA GLY A 128 -13.12 -23.07 -5.65
C GLY A 128 -12.67 -21.66 -5.25
N CYS A 129 -12.09 -20.90 -6.17
CA CYS A 129 -11.75 -19.50 -5.92
C CYS A 129 -13.00 -18.64 -5.67
N GLU A 130 -14.05 -18.81 -6.48
CA GLU A 130 -15.31 -18.09 -6.32
C GLU A 130 -15.97 -18.43 -4.98
N ALA A 131 -15.99 -19.71 -4.59
CA ALA A 131 -16.53 -20.16 -3.31
C ALA A 131 -15.78 -19.55 -2.12
N LEU A 132 -14.44 -19.50 -2.19
CA LEU A 132 -13.61 -18.85 -1.16
C LEU A 132 -13.92 -17.35 -1.03
N LEU A 133 -14.00 -16.63 -2.15
CA LEU A 133 -14.31 -15.22 -2.16
C LEU A 133 -15.72 -14.92 -1.64
N ALA A 134 -16.71 -15.76 -2.00
CA ALA A 134 -18.06 -15.69 -1.47
C ALA A 134 -18.05 -15.90 0.06
N HIS A 135 -17.34 -16.92 0.54
CA HIS A 135 -17.20 -17.14 1.99
C HIS A 135 -16.58 -15.95 2.71
N LEU A 136 -15.56 -15.31 2.14
CA LEU A 136 -14.96 -14.10 2.71
C LEU A 136 -15.90 -12.89 2.72
N ALA A 137 -16.85 -12.84 1.78
CA ALA A 137 -17.88 -11.78 1.70
C ALA A 137 -19.04 -12.01 2.68
N GLU A 138 -19.34 -13.26 3.05
CA GLU A 138 -20.43 -13.65 3.94
C GLU A 138 -20.04 -13.65 5.43
N ARG A 139 -18.80 -13.35 5.75
CA ARG A 139 -18.34 -13.26 7.16
C ARG A 139 -19.10 -12.17 7.92
N ALA A 140 -19.19 -12.31 9.24
CA ALA A 140 -19.72 -11.27 10.12
C ALA A 140 -19.00 -9.91 9.97
N GLU A 141 -17.68 -9.95 9.73
CA GLU A 141 -16.89 -8.81 9.25
C GLU A 141 -16.41 -9.19 7.82
N PRO A 142 -17.10 -8.76 6.76
CA PRO A 142 -16.73 -9.07 5.38
C PRO A 142 -15.35 -8.52 5.03
N LEU A 143 -14.53 -9.32 4.37
CA LEU A 143 -13.17 -8.92 3.97
C LEU A 143 -13.09 -8.54 2.50
N VAL A 144 -14.05 -8.99 1.70
CA VAL A 144 -14.16 -8.70 0.27
C VAL A 144 -15.61 -8.40 -0.11
N ARG A 145 -15.78 -7.74 -1.26
CA ARG A 145 -17.09 -7.51 -1.87
C ARG A 145 -17.01 -7.77 -3.36
N LYS A 146 -18.05 -8.37 -3.92
CA LYS A 146 -18.25 -8.50 -5.35
C LYS A 146 -18.90 -7.22 -5.88
N LEU A 147 -18.20 -6.51 -6.77
CA LEU A 147 -18.71 -5.31 -7.40
C LEU A 147 -19.72 -5.69 -8.50
N PRO A 148 -20.75 -4.85 -8.76
CA PRO A 148 -21.64 -5.06 -9.88
C PRO A 148 -20.85 -5.05 -11.20
N ARG A 149 -21.28 -5.90 -12.15
CA ARG A 149 -20.70 -5.92 -13.48
C ARG A 149 -21.01 -4.62 -14.21
N GLN A 150 -20.00 -3.99 -14.74
CA GLN A 150 -20.15 -2.70 -15.42
C GLN A 150 -20.35 -2.88 -16.91
N ALA A 151 -20.89 -1.84 -17.57
CA ALA A 151 -21.01 -1.81 -19.02
C ALA A 151 -19.63 -1.98 -19.67
N GLY A 152 -19.54 -2.90 -20.63
CA GLY A 152 -18.27 -3.25 -21.29
C GLY A 152 -17.39 -4.27 -20.58
N GLN A 153 -17.66 -4.62 -19.33
CA GLN A 153 -16.93 -5.69 -18.63
C GLN A 153 -17.60 -7.05 -18.81
N LYS A 154 -16.80 -8.08 -19.09
CA LYS A 154 -17.30 -9.45 -19.25
C LYS A 154 -17.68 -10.10 -17.89
N GLU A 155 -16.97 -9.77 -16.83
CA GLU A 155 -17.09 -10.37 -15.51
C GLU A 155 -17.16 -9.32 -14.40
N ALA A 156 -17.78 -9.68 -13.27
CA ALA A 156 -17.74 -8.91 -12.04
C ALA A 156 -16.35 -8.98 -11.41
N ARG A 157 -15.98 -7.95 -10.66
CA ARG A 157 -14.70 -7.88 -9.95
C ARG A 157 -14.92 -7.97 -8.43
N TRP A 158 -13.93 -8.48 -7.75
CA TRP A 158 -13.85 -8.48 -6.30
C TRP A 158 -12.94 -7.35 -5.81
N VAL A 159 -13.30 -6.76 -4.69
CA VAL A 159 -12.51 -5.73 -4.00
C VAL A 159 -12.36 -6.12 -2.53
N GLN A 160 -11.23 -5.78 -1.91
CA GLN A 160 -11.04 -5.94 -0.48
C GLN A 160 -11.70 -4.77 0.28
N LEU A 161 -12.16 -5.02 1.51
CA LEU A 161 -12.83 -4.05 2.37
C LEU A 161 -11.96 -3.55 3.53
N LEU A 162 -10.68 -3.92 3.58
CA LEU A 162 -9.76 -3.50 4.64
C LEU A 162 -9.45 -1.99 4.58
N THR A 163 -9.59 -1.37 3.40
CA THR A 163 -9.46 0.08 3.21
C THR A 163 -10.78 0.84 3.32
N GLY A 164 -11.82 0.17 3.76
CA GLY A 164 -13.19 0.71 3.82
C GLY A 164 -14.06 0.31 2.64
N GLU A 165 -15.19 0.98 2.51
CA GLU A 165 -16.11 0.76 1.40
C GLU A 165 -15.48 1.20 0.08
N PRO A 166 -15.71 0.45 -1.02
CA PRO A 166 -15.19 0.81 -2.32
C PRO A 166 -15.71 2.18 -2.77
N SER A 167 -14.83 2.99 -3.34
CA SER A 167 -15.17 4.31 -3.85
C SER A 167 -16.16 4.23 -5.04
N ALA A 168 -16.85 5.32 -5.32
CA ALA A 168 -17.72 5.39 -6.50
C ALA A 168 -16.95 5.11 -7.80
N GLU A 169 -15.67 5.48 -7.87
CA GLU A 169 -14.79 5.21 -9.01
C GLU A 169 -14.45 3.73 -9.14
N GLU A 170 -14.21 3.03 -8.04
CA GLU A 170 -14.00 1.58 -8.03
C GLU A 170 -15.29 0.83 -8.40
N ILE A 171 -16.44 1.32 -7.94
CA ILE A 171 -17.75 0.76 -8.27
C ILE A 171 -18.09 1.01 -9.75
N THR A 172 -17.76 2.17 -10.30
CA THR A 172 -18.09 2.56 -11.70
C THR A 172 -17.02 2.18 -12.71
N GLY A 173 -15.86 1.65 -12.29
CA GLY A 173 -14.77 1.21 -13.16
C GLY A 173 -13.96 2.31 -13.81
N ALA A 174 -14.18 3.55 -13.43
CA ALA A 174 -13.37 4.67 -13.92
C ALA A 174 -11.88 4.51 -13.56
N ALA A 175 -11.57 3.65 -12.57
CA ALA A 175 -10.21 3.32 -12.17
C ALA A 175 -9.52 2.21 -13.00
N GLY A 176 -10.18 1.61 -13.98
CA GLY A 176 -9.74 0.39 -14.66
C GLY A 176 -9.61 0.50 -16.17
N VAL A 177 -8.78 1.39 -16.68
CA VAL A 177 -8.22 1.27 -18.03
C VAL A 177 -6.82 0.71 -17.91
N GLU A 178 -6.60 -0.52 -18.39
CA GLU A 178 -5.27 -1.05 -18.68
C GLU A 178 -4.62 -0.15 -19.74
N GLY A 179 -3.82 0.77 -19.29
CA GLY A 179 -3.02 1.65 -20.10
C GLY A 179 -2.08 2.39 -19.15
N ALA A 180 -0.82 2.44 -19.49
CA ALA A 180 0.26 3.03 -18.72
C ALA A 180 -0.20 4.32 -18.01
N ARG A 181 -0.56 4.21 -16.73
CA ARG A 181 -0.76 5.35 -15.87
C ARG A 181 0.60 5.83 -15.42
N GLU A 182 0.84 7.12 -15.58
CA GLU A 182 1.93 7.79 -14.86
C GLU A 182 1.86 7.41 -13.37
N PRO A 183 3.01 7.25 -12.69
CA PRO A 183 3.03 6.92 -11.27
C PRO A 183 2.18 7.95 -10.51
N LEU A 184 1.11 7.47 -9.89
CA LEU A 184 0.33 8.31 -8.98
C LEU A 184 1.27 8.76 -7.86
N LYS A 185 1.61 10.03 -7.86
CA LYS A 185 2.11 10.68 -6.65
C LYS A 185 0.92 10.72 -5.70
N VAL A 186 0.84 9.75 -4.82
CA VAL A 186 -0.13 9.78 -3.72
C VAL A 186 0.34 10.92 -2.81
N ALA A 187 -0.22 12.10 -3.03
CA ALA A 187 -0.11 13.17 -2.05
C ALA A 187 -0.92 12.70 -0.84
N VAL A 188 -0.27 12.03 0.09
CA VAL A 188 -0.80 11.89 1.44
C VAL A 188 -0.87 13.33 1.95
N ALA A 189 -2.07 13.88 1.98
CA ALA A 189 -2.32 15.13 2.68
C ALA A 189 -2.08 14.87 4.17
N MET A 190 -0.82 14.87 4.57
CA MET A 190 -0.45 15.05 5.96
C MET A 190 -0.81 16.49 6.27
N THR A 191 -1.98 16.71 6.86
CA THR A 191 -2.27 17.96 7.53
C THR A 191 -1.29 18.07 8.69
N LEU A 192 -0.27 18.89 8.50
CA LEU A 192 0.65 19.26 9.57
C LEU A 192 -0.18 19.93 10.69
N PRO A 193 0.15 19.70 11.95
CA PRO A 193 -0.42 20.51 13.02
C PRO A 193 -0.25 22.01 12.69
N PRO A 194 -1.23 22.88 12.99
CA PRO A 194 -1.17 24.30 12.60
C PRO A 194 0.11 25.01 13.07
N GLU A 195 0.68 24.57 14.19
CA GLU A 195 1.95 25.07 14.72
C GLU A 195 3.14 24.67 13.83
N ALA A 196 3.11 23.50 13.23
CA ALA A 196 4.16 23.02 12.33
C ALA A 196 4.07 23.72 10.97
N GLU A 197 2.87 24.00 10.47
CA GLU A 197 2.66 24.80 9.25
C GLU A 197 3.15 26.24 9.44
N ALA A 198 2.83 26.86 10.56
CA ALA A 198 3.29 28.21 10.88
C ALA A 198 4.83 28.28 10.99
N ARG A 199 5.44 27.25 11.57
CA ARG A 199 6.90 27.17 11.68
C ARG A 199 7.59 26.93 10.35
N LEU A 200 6.97 26.13 9.48
CA LEU A 200 7.46 25.89 8.11
C LEU A 200 7.41 27.18 7.29
N ALA A 201 6.29 27.89 7.33
CA ALA A 201 6.14 29.17 6.63
C ALA A 201 7.14 30.23 7.12
N ALA A 202 7.42 30.27 8.42
CA ALA A 202 8.42 31.18 8.99
C ALA A 202 9.83 30.83 8.50
N LEU A 203 10.21 29.55 8.47
CA LEU A 203 11.50 29.09 7.97
C LEU A 203 11.66 29.36 6.46
N GLU A 204 10.62 29.15 5.68
CA GLU A 204 10.63 29.46 4.24
C GLU A 204 10.85 30.96 3.98
N ALA A 205 10.21 31.83 4.76
CA ALA A 205 10.40 33.27 4.69
C ALA A 205 11.83 33.69 5.06
N GLU A 206 12.39 33.08 6.11
CA GLU A 206 13.77 33.34 6.54
C GLU A 206 14.81 32.90 5.49
N VAL A 207 14.62 31.73 4.89
CA VAL A 207 15.46 31.23 3.78
C VAL A 207 15.35 32.13 2.56
N ALA A 208 14.18 32.66 2.23
CA ALA A 208 14.02 33.61 1.13
C ALA A 208 14.75 34.93 1.40
N ALA A 209 14.65 35.43 2.61
CA ALA A 209 15.37 36.66 3.02
C ALA A 209 16.90 36.47 2.96
N LEU A 210 17.41 35.36 3.49
CA LEU A 210 18.85 35.04 3.45
C LEU A 210 19.37 34.89 2.01
N LYS A 211 18.61 34.24 1.12
CA LYS A 211 18.95 34.13 -0.30
C LYS A 211 19.06 35.51 -0.97
N THR A 212 18.13 36.42 -0.67
CA THR A 212 18.12 37.77 -1.20
C THR A 212 19.33 38.55 -0.72
N GLU A 213 19.68 38.42 0.56
CA GLU A 213 20.84 39.10 1.15
C GLU A 213 22.16 38.54 0.59
N LEU A 214 22.24 37.26 0.35
CA LEU A 214 23.37 36.56 -0.26
C LEU A 214 23.61 37.05 -1.71
N VAL A 215 22.55 37.28 -2.48
CA VAL A 215 22.63 37.87 -3.82
C VAL A 215 23.13 39.30 -3.76
N ARG A 216 22.63 40.10 -2.81
CA ARG A 216 23.13 41.51 -2.59
C ARG A 216 24.61 41.54 -2.24
N LEU A 217 25.04 40.65 -1.34
CA LEU A 217 26.45 40.58 -0.95
C LEU A 217 27.37 40.18 -2.12
N ARG A 218 26.95 39.19 -2.91
CA ARG A 218 27.70 38.78 -4.12
C ARG A 218 27.80 39.92 -5.14
N GLN A 219 26.72 40.67 -5.37
CA GLN A 219 26.73 41.84 -6.25
C GLN A 219 27.67 42.96 -5.70
N ALA A 220 27.67 43.17 -4.38
CA ALA A 220 28.55 44.15 -3.75
C ALA A 220 30.04 43.77 -3.78
N LEU A 221 30.33 42.45 -3.82
CA LEU A 221 31.70 41.91 -3.93
C LEU A 221 32.19 41.78 -5.38
N GLY A 222 31.35 42.12 -6.37
CA GLY A 222 31.74 42.05 -7.79
C GLY A 222 31.79 40.61 -8.36
N GLU A 223 31.24 39.65 -7.68
CA GLU A 223 31.07 38.29 -8.20
C GLU A 223 29.83 38.26 -9.11
N ALA A 224 30.07 38.26 -10.42
CA ALA A 224 29.01 38.03 -11.41
C ALA A 224 28.44 36.61 -11.26
N SER A 225 27.09 36.48 -11.44
CA SER A 225 26.31 35.25 -11.40
C SER A 225 26.80 34.21 -12.38
#